data_526cd8f8a3fe246df5adf669d0c6a88f
#
_entry.id   526cd8f8a3fe246df5adf669d0c6a88f
#
_cell.length_a   1.000
_cell.length_b   1.000
_cell.length_c   1.000
_cell.angle_alpha   90.00
_cell.angle_beta   90.00
_cell.angle_gamma   90.00
#
_symmetry.space_group_name_H-M   'P 1'
#
loop_
_entity.id
_entity.type
_entity.pdbx_description
1 polymer ?
#
loop_
_entity_poly.entity_id
_entity_poly.type
_entity_poly.pdbx_seq_one_letter_code
_entity_poly.pdbx_strand_id
1 'polypeptide(L)'
;MNREESLGDALDQLSTRFGIELPELVESVEGALAQAYRKAFDPPGEIVLHLDPRSGEMRISSWLIADDGSQVERMLPVDDFKRTAAQTARWAVMRHLRNLERDLALSELAQRHGELSSGTVDRVDRGQVYIDLGKVQGWMPPEEQIPSEVWRPGQLITVVLLEPRARWRDAQVRVSRNSKTFVLRLLEAEVPEVASGLVQVREIVREAGLRSKVAVSSEDPSIDPVGSCVGPRGVRHHALLTELGGEHLDIVPYSTDHSRFVAAALGPARILTVEVDLEIRNAQVTVERDQLSLAIGKDGQNARLAAKLTGLRIDIRPSEADPLSASEDGDGENSPALAPDPLDEEVRPGPI
;
A
#
# COMPACT_ATOMS: atom_id res chain seq x y z
N MET A 1 38.33 42.91 -8.43
CA MET A 1 37.33 43.55 -7.58
C MET A 1 36.12 42.63 -7.58
N ASN A 2 36.06 41.72 -6.60
CA ASN A 2 34.85 40.88 -6.40
C ASN A 2 33.77 41.83 -5.86
N ARG A 3 32.69 42.00 -6.63
CA ARG A 3 31.44 42.51 -6.06
C ARG A 3 31.01 41.52 -4.99
N GLU A 4 31.02 41.93 -3.75
CA GLU A 4 30.27 41.22 -2.71
C GLU A 4 28.82 41.21 -3.21
N GLU A 5 28.34 40.02 -3.60
CA GLU A 5 26.93 39.86 -3.97
C GLU A 5 26.13 40.30 -2.74
N SER A 6 25.28 41.32 -2.92
CA SER A 6 24.42 41.77 -1.84
C SER A 6 23.42 40.67 -1.50
N LEU A 7 22.97 40.61 -0.25
CA LEU A 7 21.93 39.64 0.17
C LEU A 7 20.70 39.75 -0.75
N GLY A 8 20.39 40.95 -1.25
CA GLY A 8 19.34 41.21 -2.20
C GLY A 8 19.56 40.54 -3.54
N ASP A 9 20.76 40.65 -4.11
CA ASP A 9 21.06 40.00 -5.40
C ASP A 9 20.94 38.46 -5.27
N ALA A 10 21.35 37.90 -4.12
CA ALA A 10 21.20 36.48 -3.85
C ALA A 10 19.73 36.05 -3.70
N LEU A 11 18.90 36.86 -3.04
CA LEU A 11 17.45 36.60 -2.91
C LEU A 11 16.73 36.73 -4.26
N ASP A 12 17.07 37.69 -5.09
CA ASP A 12 16.52 37.87 -6.45
C ASP A 12 16.90 36.68 -7.37
N GLN A 13 18.17 36.24 -7.31
CA GLN A 13 18.60 35.06 -8.07
C GLN A 13 17.84 33.80 -7.64
N LEU A 14 17.62 33.61 -6.35
CA LEU A 14 16.87 32.47 -5.82
C LEU A 14 15.39 32.55 -6.20
N SER A 15 14.77 33.74 -6.08
CA SER A 15 13.39 34.01 -6.54
C SER A 15 13.22 33.63 -8.01
N THR A 16 14.11 34.13 -8.88
CA THR A 16 14.06 33.87 -10.33
C THR A 16 14.33 32.38 -10.65
N ARG A 17 15.30 31.75 -9.97
CA ARG A 17 15.72 30.37 -10.23
C ARG A 17 14.66 29.35 -9.81
N PHE A 18 13.96 29.59 -8.72
CA PHE A 18 12.99 28.65 -8.12
C PHE A 18 11.53 29.08 -8.34
N GLY A 19 11.28 30.23 -9.00
CA GLY A 19 9.93 30.72 -9.24
C GLY A 19 9.18 31.14 -7.98
N ILE A 20 9.91 31.61 -6.95
CA ILE A 20 9.34 31.99 -5.66
C ILE A 20 9.09 33.49 -5.66
N GLU A 21 7.95 33.92 -5.13
CA GLU A 21 7.68 35.35 -4.93
C GLU A 21 8.68 35.94 -3.92
N LEU A 22 9.42 36.97 -4.34
CA LEU A 22 10.43 37.64 -3.51
C LEU A 22 9.90 38.06 -2.12
N PRO A 23 8.69 38.62 -2.00
CA PRO A 23 8.12 38.98 -0.70
C PRO A 23 7.99 37.81 0.27
N GLU A 24 7.57 36.64 -0.21
CA GLU A 24 7.41 35.42 0.60
C GLU A 24 8.76 34.91 1.14
N LEU A 25 9.80 34.97 0.30
CA LEU A 25 11.15 34.61 0.69
C LEU A 25 11.70 35.58 1.76
N VAL A 26 11.46 36.89 1.57
CA VAL A 26 11.86 37.95 2.52
C VAL A 26 11.16 37.74 3.86
N GLU A 27 9.85 37.53 3.88
CA GLU A 27 9.08 37.29 5.11
C GLU A 27 9.59 36.05 5.87
N SER A 28 9.91 34.98 5.17
CA SER A 28 10.49 33.77 5.77
C SER A 28 11.85 34.05 6.44
N VAL A 29 12.70 34.89 5.82
CA VAL A 29 14.00 35.29 6.36
C VAL A 29 13.82 36.23 7.55
N GLU A 30 12.96 37.23 7.45
CA GLU A 30 12.64 38.18 8.54
C GLU A 30 12.16 37.45 9.80
N GLY A 31 11.21 36.50 9.65
CA GLY A 31 10.71 35.70 10.75
C GLY A 31 11.80 34.84 11.43
N ALA A 32 12.70 34.24 10.64
CA ALA A 32 13.80 33.44 11.17
C ALA A 32 14.84 34.32 11.90
N LEU A 33 15.14 35.49 11.35
CA LEU A 33 16.07 36.45 11.96
C LEU A 33 15.49 37.03 13.25
N ALA A 34 14.20 37.36 13.30
CA ALA A 34 13.54 37.84 14.51
C ALA A 34 13.61 36.80 15.65
N GLN A 35 13.36 35.51 15.32
CA GLN A 35 13.51 34.40 16.29
C GLN A 35 14.95 34.24 16.77
N ALA A 36 15.92 34.33 15.87
CA ALA A 36 17.34 34.22 16.23
C ALA A 36 17.80 35.38 17.11
N TYR A 37 17.36 36.60 16.83
CA TYR A 37 17.62 37.78 17.64
C TYR A 37 17.05 37.63 19.05
N ARG A 38 15.78 37.21 19.16
CA ARG A 38 15.14 36.91 20.45
C ARG A 38 15.93 35.91 21.27
N LYS A 39 16.39 34.82 20.64
CA LYS A 39 17.16 33.77 21.32
C LYS A 39 18.55 34.26 21.80
N ALA A 40 19.18 35.19 21.07
CA ALA A 40 20.52 35.68 21.38
C ALA A 40 20.51 36.78 22.44
N PHE A 41 19.54 37.68 22.47
CA PHE A 41 19.54 38.91 23.25
C PHE A 41 18.38 39.02 24.25
N ASP A 42 17.35 38.14 24.14
CA ASP A 42 16.16 38.10 25.00
C ASP A 42 15.53 39.48 25.27
N PRO A 43 15.30 40.33 24.25
CA PRO A 43 14.73 41.66 24.47
C PRO A 43 13.25 41.56 24.87
N PRO A 44 12.77 42.49 25.71
CA PRO A 44 11.38 42.51 26.11
C PRO A 44 10.46 42.91 24.90
N GLY A 45 9.26 42.35 24.87
CA GLY A 45 8.24 42.66 23.87
C GLY A 45 8.26 41.79 22.62
N GLU A 46 7.45 42.14 21.67
CA GLU A 46 7.38 41.49 20.36
C GLU A 46 8.45 42.06 19.42
N ILE A 47 9.23 41.19 18.80
CA ILE A 47 10.32 41.59 17.91
C ILE A 47 9.78 41.59 16.48
N VAL A 48 9.98 42.71 15.81
CA VAL A 48 9.73 42.88 14.37
C VAL A 48 11.07 43.20 13.71
N LEU A 49 11.39 42.43 12.69
CA LEU A 49 12.59 42.63 11.88
C LEU A 49 12.15 42.97 10.45
N HIS A 50 12.72 44.04 9.91
CA HIS A 50 12.49 44.45 8.53
C HIS A 50 13.80 44.38 7.75
N LEU A 51 13.79 43.68 6.64
CA LEU A 51 14.93 43.50 5.74
C LEU A 51 14.62 44.16 4.40
N ASP A 52 15.36 45.20 4.04
CA ASP A 52 15.28 45.72 2.67
C ASP A 52 16.01 44.76 1.72
N PRO A 53 15.27 44.07 0.83
CA PRO A 53 15.87 43.11 -0.08
C PRO A 53 16.83 43.72 -1.09
N ARG A 54 16.77 45.01 -1.35
CA ARG A 54 17.64 45.70 -2.34
C ARG A 54 18.96 46.18 -1.73
N SER A 55 18.89 46.78 -0.55
CA SER A 55 20.10 47.29 0.12
C SER A 55 20.74 46.28 1.06
N GLY A 56 19.99 45.26 1.50
CA GLY A 56 20.39 44.33 2.55
C GLY A 56 20.38 44.97 3.95
N GLU A 57 19.83 46.20 4.07
CA GLU A 57 19.72 46.88 5.34
C GLU A 57 18.69 46.20 6.24
N MET A 58 19.05 45.97 7.48
CA MET A 58 18.21 45.31 8.45
C MET A 58 17.86 46.26 9.59
N ARG A 59 16.58 46.35 9.92
CA ARG A 59 16.06 47.15 11.04
C ARG A 59 15.34 46.20 12.00
N ILE A 60 15.66 46.30 13.29
CA ILE A 60 15.06 45.50 14.33
C ILE A 60 14.40 46.42 15.33
N SER A 61 13.14 46.15 15.61
CA SER A 61 12.39 46.87 16.64
C SER A 61 11.70 45.88 17.59
N SER A 62 11.45 46.35 18.80
CA SER A 62 10.64 45.66 19.80
C SER A 62 9.42 46.47 20.15
N TRP A 63 8.24 45.84 20.13
CA TRP A 63 6.98 46.47 20.52
C TRP A 63 6.67 46.11 21.97
N LEU A 64 6.53 47.17 22.78
CA LEU A 64 6.25 47.07 24.22
C LEU A 64 4.87 47.69 24.47
N ILE A 65 4.14 47.12 25.42
CA ILE A 65 2.91 47.73 25.95
C ILE A 65 3.30 48.61 27.12
N ALA A 66 3.10 49.90 27.03
CA ALA A 66 3.35 50.83 28.11
C ALA A 66 2.25 50.75 29.20
N ASP A 67 2.48 51.32 30.37
CA ASP A 67 1.56 51.27 31.52
C ASP A 67 0.19 51.88 31.22
N ASP A 68 0.10 52.76 30.23
CA ASP A 68 -1.12 53.40 29.74
C ASP A 68 -1.85 52.59 28.65
N GLY A 69 -1.33 51.37 28.32
CA GLY A 69 -1.88 50.49 27.29
C GLY A 69 -1.48 50.87 25.86
N SER A 70 -0.68 51.89 25.64
CA SER A 70 -0.16 52.27 24.32
C SER A 70 0.96 51.32 23.90
N GLN A 71 1.08 51.11 22.58
CA GLN A 71 2.19 50.35 22.00
C GLN A 71 3.35 51.32 21.70
N VAL A 72 4.52 51.01 22.23
CA VAL A 72 5.74 51.78 22.00
C VAL A 72 6.75 50.94 21.24
N GLU A 73 7.18 51.45 20.10
CA GLU A 73 8.25 50.86 19.30
C GLU A 73 9.62 51.31 19.82
N ARG A 74 10.51 50.38 20.06
CA ARG A 74 11.89 50.67 20.44
C ARG A 74 12.85 50.01 19.44
N MET A 75 13.71 50.84 18.82
CA MET A 75 14.75 50.33 17.94
C MET A 75 15.83 49.59 18.74
N LEU A 76 16.26 48.44 18.22
CA LEU A 76 17.24 47.56 18.81
C LEU A 76 18.58 47.60 18.05
N PRO A 77 19.72 47.38 18.71
CA PRO A 77 21.05 47.38 18.07
C PRO A 77 21.18 46.16 17.11
N VAL A 78 21.79 46.39 15.95
CA VAL A 78 21.94 45.40 14.89
C VAL A 78 23.39 44.90 14.76
N ASP A 79 24.39 45.70 15.19
CA ASP A 79 25.78 45.43 14.84
C ASP A 79 26.33 44.10 15.36
N ASP A 80 26.04 43.75 16.59
CA ASP A 80 26.46 42.46 17.18
C ASP A 80 25.74 41.25 16.59
N PHE A 81 24.63 41.50 15.90
CA PHE A 81 23.83 40.43 15.30
C PHE A 81 24.19 40.11 13.83
N LYS A 82 24.89 41.01 13.14
CA LYS A 82 25.18 40.87 11.68
C LYS A 82 25.77 39.55 11.27
N ARG A 83 26.75 39.02 12.07
CA ARG A 83 27.37 37.72 11.78
C ARG A 83 26.37 36.56 11.91
N THR A 84 25.57 36.54 12.98
CA THR A 84 24.55 35.55 13.24
C THR A 84 23.41 35.66 12.22
N ALA A 85 23.07 36.90 11.83
CA ALA A 85 22.04 37.18 10.83
C ALA A 85 22.35 36.54 9.47
N ALA A 86 23.58 36.68 8.97
CA ALA A 86 23.98 36.08 7.68
C ALA A 86 23.83 34.53 7.66
N GLN A 87 24.24 33.86 8.73
CA GLN A 87 24.06 32.41 8.84
C GLN A 87 22.58 32.01 8.95
N THR A 88 21.83 32.74 9.79
CA THR A 88 20.40 32.48 10.00
C THR A 88 19.59 32.69 8.71
N ALA A 89 19.86 33.78 7.97
CA ALA A 89 19.24 34.05 6.68
C ALA A 89 19.50 32.90 5.69
N ARG A 90 20.75 32.45 5.58
CA ARG A 90 21.09 31.30 4.72
C ARG A 90 20.32 30.04 5.11
N TRP A 91 20.22 29.73 6.39
CA TRP A 91 19.46 28.58 6.88
C TRP A 91 17.95 28.75 6.63
N ALA A 92 17.40 29.95 6.78
CA ALA A 92 16.00 30.24 6.52
C ALA A 92 15.64 30.02 5.05
N VAL A 93 16.45 30.56 4.15
CA VAL A 93 16.30 30.38 2.70
C VAL A 93 16.37 28.88 2.34
N MET A 94 17.38 28.18 2.80
CA MET A 94 17.53 26.75 2.50
C MET A 94 16.37 25.91 3.06
N ARG A 95 15.84 26.29 4.22
CA ARG A 95 14.66 25.65 4.79
C ARG A 95 13.42 25.94 3.97
N HIS A 96 13.21 27.19 3.54
CA HIS A 96 12.09 27.59 2.71
C HIS A 96 12.09 26.84 1.37
N LEU A 97 13.23 26.77 0.70
CA LEU A 97 13.41 26.02 -0.55
C LEU A 97 13.07 24.51 -0.37
N ARG A 98 13.57 23.90 0.68
CA ARG A 98 13.25 22.49 0.96
C ARG A 98 11.75 22.26 1.21
N ASN A 99 11.09 23.20 1.88
CA ASN A 99 9.64 23.10 2.11
C ASN A 99 8.88 23.19 0.79
N LEU A 100 9.24 24.12 -0.10
CA LEU A 100 8.62 24.24 -1.41
C LEU A 100 8.84 23.01 -2.30
N GLU A 101 10.09 22.51 -2.39
CA GLU A 101 10.37 21.27 -3.12
C GLU A 101 9.55 20.09 -2.59
N ARG A 102 9.35 20.06 -1.29
CA ARG A 102 8.57 19.04 -0.61
C ARG A 102 7.07 19.16 -0.89
N ASP A 103 6.53 20.40 -0.87
CA ASP A 103 5.13 20.67 -1.15
C ASP A 103 4.78 20.37 -2.61
N LEU A 104 5.68 20.69 -3.55
CA LEU A 104 5.56 20.28 -4.94
C LEU A 104 5.55 18.77 -5.10
N ALA A 105 6.49 18.08 -4.46
CA ALA A 105 6.56 16.62 -4.50
C ALA A 105 5.33 15.95 -3.87
N LEU A 106 4.76 16.54 -2.81
CA LEU A 106 3.49 16.09 -2.24
C LEU A 106 2.33 16.26 -3.22
N SER A 107 2.26 17.41 -3.88
CA SER A 107 1.23 17.67 -4.88
C SER A 107 1.31 16.69 -6.05
N GLU A 108 2.53 16.39 -6.54
CA GLU A 108 2.76 15.38 -7.57
C GLU A 108 2.32 13.97 -7.10
N LEU A 109 2.68 13.57 -5.88
CA LEU A 109 2.26 12.27 -5.33
C LEU A 109 0.76 12.20 -5.06
N ALA A 110 0.13 13.32 -4.72
CA ALA A 110 -1.32 13.39 -4.55
C ALA A 110 -2.08 13.10 -5.85
N GLN A 111 -1.54 13.56 -6.99
CA GLN A 111 -2.10 13.27 -8.31
C GLN A 111 -1.98 11.79 -8.70
N ARG A 112 -1.01 11.08 -8.12
CA ARG A 112 -0.76 9.66 -8.32
C ARG A 112 -1.48 8.76 -7.31
N HIS A 113 -2.57 9.25 -6.72
CA HIS A 113 -3.40 8.49 -5.80
C HIS A 113 -3.84 7.14 -6.41
N GLY A 114 -3.67 6.07 -5.66
CA GLY A 114 -3.98 4.73 -6.09
C GLY A 114 -2.90 4.06 -6.96
N GLU A 115 -1.78 4.70 -7.28
CA GLU A 115 -0.65 4.07 -7.98
C GLU A 115 0.30 3.35 -7.04
N LEU A 116 1.06 2.40 -7.59
CA LEU A 116 2.19 1.81 -6.88
C LEU A 116 3.37 2.77 -6.81
N SER A 117 4.06 2.73 -5.70
CA SER A 117 5.33 3.38 -5.49
C SER A 117 6.27 2.48 -4.71
N SER A 118 7.53 2.45 -5.10
CA SER A 118 8.57 1.73 -4.36
C SER A 118 9.37 2.71 -3.53
N GLY A 119 9.78 2.27 -2.36
CA GLY A 119 10.59 3.04 -1.43
C GLY A 119 11.43 2.16 -0.53
N THR A 120 12.10 2.78 0.43
CA THR A 120 12.90 2.08 1.44
C THR A 120 12.33 2.37 2.82
N VAL A 121 12.19 1.36 3.65
CA VAL A 121 11.79 1.54 5.04
C VAL A 121 12.86 2.38 5.77
N ASP A 122 12.48 3.57 6.21
CA ASP A 122 13.33 4.49 6.96
C ASP A 122 13.41 4.07 8.45
N ARG A 123 12.26 3.96 9.08
CA ARG A 123 12.13 3.55 10.47
C ARG A 123 10.78 2.91 10.77
N VAL A 124 10.74 2.18 11.87
CA VAL A 124 9.49 1.67 12.46
C VAL A 124 9.40 2.25 13.87
N ASP A 125 8.31 2.97 14.16
CA ASP A 125 8.06 3.59 15.45
C ASP A 125 6.63 3.32 15.92
N ARG A 126 6.47 2.74 17.11
CA ARG A 126 5.17 2.42 17.73
C ARG A 126 4.20 1.67 16.79
N GLY A 127 4.72 0.73 16.01
CA GLY A 127 3.95 -0.05 15.04
C GLY A 127 3.64 0.69 13.72
N GLN A 128 4.10 1.91 13.55
CA GLN A 128 3.97 2.67 12.30
C GLN A 128 5.24 2.50 11.48
N VAL A 129 5.10 2.31 10.18
CA VAL A 129 6.22 2.17 9.25
C VAL A 129 6.36 3.46 8.44
N TYR A 130 7.55 4.03 8.47
CA TYR A 130 7.92 5.22 7.71
C TYR A 130 8.81 4.82 6.55
N ILE A 131 8.48 5.31 5.36
CA ILE A 131 9.07 4.87 4.10
C ILE A 131 9.65 6.09 3.39
N ASP A 132 10.90 6.02 2.99
CA ASP A 132 11.52 7.01 2.12
C ASP A 132 11.07 6.76 0.68
N LEU A 133 10.29 7.71 0.13
CA LEU A 133 9.82 7.74 -1.25
C LEU A 133 10.62 8.75 -2.10
N GLY A 134 11.80 9.16 -1.63
CA GLY A 134 12.67 10.15 -2.24
C GLY A 134 12.50 11.54 -1.61
N LYS A 135 11.74 12.44 -2.21
CA LYS A 135 11.53 13.80 -1.67
C LYS A 135 10.49 13.87 -0.54
N VAL A 136 9.67 12.84 -0.41
CA VAL A 136 8.54 12.77 0.54
C VAL A 136 8.61 11.49 1.35
N GLN A 137 8.16 11.55 2.59
CA GLN A 137 8.05 10.39 3.45
C GLN A 137 6.67 9.73 3.31
N GLY A 138 6.63 8.43 3.04
CA GLY A 138 5.45 7.60 3.17
C GLY A 138 5.20 7.24 4.64
N TRP A 139 3.95 7.17 5.02
CA TRP A 139 3.51 6.74 6.34
C TRP A 139 2.48 5.63 6.22
N MET A 140 2.79 4.45 6.77
CA MET A 140 1.94 3.26 6.76
C MET A 140 1.57 2.90 8.20
N PRO A 141 0.38 3.32 8.66
CA PRO A 141 -0.12 2.97 9.99
C PRO A 141 -0.49 1.48 10.07
N PRO A 142 -0.67 0.91 11.29
CA PRO A 142 -0.94 -0.52 11.47
C PRO A 142 -2.13 -1.06 10.65
N GLU A 143 -3.19 -0.27 10.48
CA GLU A 143 -4.36 -0.65 9.70
C GLU A 143 -4.11 -0.75 8.18
N GLU A 144 -3.00 -0.20 7.69
CA GLU A 144 -2.59 -0.27 6.27
C GLU A 144 -1.49 -1.31 6.02
N GLN A 145 -1.04 -1.98 7.07
CA GLN A 145 -0.03 -3.03 6.99
C GLN A 145 -0.67 -4.40 6.79
N ILE A 146 0.08 -5.31 6.20
CA ILE A 146 -0.27 -6.74 6.20
C ILE A 146 0.18 -7.30 7.56
N PRO A 147 -0.71 -7.91 8.35
CA PRO A 147 -0.40 -8.33 9.73
C PRO A 147 0.75 -9.36 9.85
N SER A 148 0.99 -10.14 8.79
CA SER A 148 2.05 -11.15 8.74
C SER A 148 3.43 -10.58 8.40
N GLU A 149 3.52 -9.32 7.94
CA GLU A 149 4.77 -8.71 7.52
C GLU A 149 5.51 -8.03 8.68
N VAL A 150 6.82 -8.22 8.69
CA VAL A 150 7.71 -7.57 9.67
C VAL A 150 8.74 -6.73 8.92
N TRP A 151 8.68 -5.43 9.12
CA TRP A 151 9.54 -4.48 8.41
C TRP A 151 10.75 -4.07 9.23
N ARG A 152 11.88 -3.88 8.56
CA ARG A 152 13.14 -3.41 9.15
C ARG A 152 13.68 -2.23 8.33
N PRO A 153 14.34 -1.25 8.99
CA PRO A 153 15.01 -0.18 8.28
C PRO A 153 15.95 -0.70 7.19
N GLY A 154 15.94 -0.03 6.03
CA GLY A 154 16.75 -0.39 4.87
C GLY A 154 16.12 -1.41 3.92
N GLN A 155 14.98 -2.01 4.24
CA GLN A 155 14.27 -2.91 3.33
C GLN A 155 13.54 -2.14 2.22
N LEU A 156 13.60 -2.68 1.00
CA LEU A 156 12.77 -2.22 -0.10
C LEU A 156 11.32 -2.65 0.14
N ILE A 157 10.39 -1.78 -0.20
CA ILE A 157 8.97 -2.00 -0.04
C ILE A 157 8.19 -1.36 -1.20
N THR A 158 7.22 -2.09 -1.72
CA THR A 158 6.23 -1.58 -2.67
C THR A 158 4.93 -1.29 -1.94
N VAL A 159 4.35 -0.14 -2.18
CA VAL A 159 3.12 0.33 -1.53
C VAL A 159 2.19 0.99 -2.54
N VAL A 160 0.91 1.07 -2.24
CA VAL A 160 -0.01 1.94 -2.97
C VAL A 160 -0.13 3.28 -2.25
N LEU A 161 -0.09 4.36 -3.02
CA LEU A 161 -0.27 5.71 -2.54
C LEU A 161 -1.74 5.95 -2.21
N LEU A 162 -2.01 6.42 -1.00
CA LEU A 162 -3.33 6.88 -0.57
C LEU A 162 -3.38 8.41 -0.54
N GLU A 163 -4.53 8.95 -0.17
CA GLU A 163 -4.70 10.40 -0.09
C GLU A 163 -3.72 11.05 0.90
N PRO A 164 -3.05 12.15 0.51
CA PRO A 164 -2.18 12.88 1.41
C PRO A 164 -3.00 13.49 2.54
N ARG A 165 -2.56 13.33 3.78
CA ARG A 165 -3.15 14.01 4.93
C ARG A 165 -2.43 15.34 5.16
N ALA A 166 -3.07 16.44 4.82
CA ALA A 166 -2.57 17.81 4.96
C ALA A 166 -2.36 18.31 6.41
N ARG A 167 -2.48 17.45 7.44
CA ARG A 167 -2.60 17.89 8.85
C ARG A 167 -1.33 17.85 9.70
N TRP A 168 -0.20 17.41 9.19
CA TRP A 168 1.01 17.24 10.02
C TRP A 168 2.14 18.15 9.54
N ARG A 169 2.92 18.65 10.48
CA ARG A 169 4.12 19.49 10.24
C ARG A 169 5.16 18.83 9.31
N ASP A 170 5.00 17.53 9.09
CA ASP A 170 5.82 16.76 8.17
C ASP A 170 4.94 16.30 7.01
N ALA A 171 5.29 16.74 5.81
CA ALA A 171 4.63 16.37 4.58
C ALA A 171 4.73 14.85 4.36
N GLN A 172 3.67 14.12 4.68
CA GLN A 172 3.60 12.67 4.61
C GLN A 172 2.46 12.22 3.72
N VAL A 173 2.71 11.20 2.91
CA VAL A 173 1.70 10.51 2.13
C VAL A 173 1.33 9.23 2.85
N ARG A 174 0.04 9.03 3.11
CA ARG A 174 -0.43 7.74 3.61
C ARG A 174 -0.27 6.70 2.53
N VAL A 175 0.24 5.54 2.89
CA VAL A 175 0.44 4.42 1.96
C VAL A 175 -0.13 3.14 2.54
N SER A 176 -0.46 2.19 1.67
CA SER A 176 -1.09 0.94 2.08
C SER A 176 -0.51 -0.27 1.34
N ARG A 177 -0.44 -1.38 2.07
CA ARG A 177 -0.29 -2.73 1.53
C ARG A 177 -1.53 -3.59 1.81
N ASN A 178 -2.42 -3.11 2.69
CA ASN A 178 -3.65 -3.82 3.10
C ASN A 178 -4.82 -3.62 2.13
N SER A 179 -4.81 -2.57 1.30
CA SER A 179 -5.94 -2.21 0.44
C SER A 179 -6.15 -3.20 -0.72
N LYS A 180 -7.41 -3.30 -1.20
CA LYS A 180 -7.73 -4.03 -2.44
C LYS A 180 -7.02 -3.41 -3.66
N THR A 181 -6.84 -2.09 -3.65
CA THR A 181 -6.14 -1.35 -4.69
C THR A 181 -4.70 -1.84 -4.84
N PHE A 182 -4.03 -2.24 -3.77
CA PHE A 182 -2.69 -2.80 -3.83
C PHE A 182 -2.65 -4.07 -4.71
N VAL A 183 -3.58 -5.01 -4.50
CA VAL A 183 -3.68 -6.22 -5.33
C VAL A 183 -4.01 -5.89 -6.78
N LEU A 184 -4.94 -4.95 -7.03
CA LEU A 184 -5.30 -4.51 -8.39
C LEU A 184 -4.08 -3.96 -9.13
N ARG A 185 -3.34 -3.06 -8.49
CA ARG A 185 -2.16 -2.44 -9.11
C ARG A 185 -1.01 -3.42 -9.33
N LEU A 186 -0.85 -4.41 -8.46
CA LEU A 186 0.11 -5.49 -8.68
C LEU A 186 -0.30 -6.33 -9.90
N LEU A 187 -1.58 -6.64 -10.06
CA LEU A 187 -2.08 -7.33 -11.25
C LEU A 187 -1.82 -6.52 -12.52
N GLU A 188 -2.09 -5.22 -12.52
CA GLU A 188 -1.81 -4.34 -13.65
C GLU A 188 -0.30 -4.26 -13.98
N ALA A 189 0.56 -4.30 -12.97
CA ALA A 189 2.01 -4.27 -13.18
C ALA A 189 2.56 -5.57 -13.77
N GLU A 190 2.02 -6.72 -13.33
CA GLU A 190 2.53 -8.05 -13.71
C GLU A 190 1.83 -8.65 -14.93
N VAL A 191 0.60 -8.19 -15.25
CA VAL A 191 -0.26 -8.78 -16.30
C VAL A 191 -0.57 -7.73 -17.37
N PRO A 192 0.13 -7.73 -18.50
CA PRO A 192 -0.10 -6.75 -19.59
C PRO A 192 -1.51 -6.74 -20.11
N GLU A 193 -2.21 -7.88 -20.09
CA GLU A 193 -3.59 -8.02 -20.53
C GLU A 193 -4.56 -7.29 -19.56
N VAL A 194 -4.21 -7.20 -18.28
CA VAL A 194 -4.96 -6.39 -17.30
C VAL A 194 -4.65 -4.91 -17.49
N ALA A 195 -3.37 -4.57 -17.65
CA ALA A 195 -2.94 -3.19 -17.89
C ALA A 195 -3.56 -2.57 -19.15
N SER A 196 -3.73 -3.37 -20.20
CA SER A 196 -4.36 -2.94 -21.47
C SER A 196 -5.89 -2.97 -21.46
N GLY A 197 -6.52 -3.52 -20.40
CA GLY A 197 -7.96 -3.67 -20.28
C GLY A 197 -8.55 -4.85 -21.06
N LEU A 198 -7.74 -5.69 -21.72
CA LEU A 198 -8.19 -6.92 -22.39
C LEU A 198 -8.72 -7.94 -21.38
N VAL A 199 -8.11 -8.00 -20.21
CA VAL A 199 -8.62 -8.72 -19.05
C VAL A 199 -9.08 -7.70 -18.01
N GLN A 200 -10.32 -7.80 -17.59
CA GLN A 200 -10.94 -6.90 -16.63
C GLN A 200 -11.05 -7.57 -15.27
N VAL A 201 -10.55 -6.90 -14.25
CA VAL A 201 -10.75 -7.28 -12.85
C VAL A 201 -12.13 -6.79 -12.42
N ARG A 202 -13.06 -7.70 -12.19
CA ARG A 202 -14.47 -7.40 -11.85
C ARG A 202 -14.67 -7.12 -10.36
N GLU A 203 -14.06 -7.92 -9.51
CA GLU A 203 -14.16 -7.77 -8.05
C GLU A 203 -12.93 -8.37 -7.38
N ILE A 204 -12.53 -7.77 -6.26
CA ILE A 204 -11.48 -8.25 -5.38
C ILE A 204 -12.03 -8.32 -3.97
N VAL A 205 -11.90 -9.47 -3.34
CA VAL A 205 -12.14 -9.62 -1.90
C VAL A 205 -10.86 -10.10 -1.23
N ARG A 206 -10.52 -9.50 -0.09
CA ARG A 206 -9.21 -9.68 0.53
C ARG A 206 -9.32 -9.79 2.04
N GLU A 207 -8.58 -10.73 2.58
CA GLU A 207 -8.16 -10.80 3.98
C GLU A 207 -6.63 -10.75 3.96
N ALA A 208 -6.09 -9.53 4.08
CA ALA A 208 -4.66 -9.26 3.88
C ALA A 208 -3.77 -10.13 4.76
N GLY A 209 -2.71 -10.68 4.15
CA GLY A 209 -1.78 -11.62 4.77
C GLY A 209 -2.30 -13.04 4.93
N LEU A 210 -3.55 -13.30 4.53
CA LEU A 210 -4.16 -14.61 4.59
C LEU A 210 -4.57 -15.11 3.20
N ARG A 211 -5.59 -14.50 2.61
CA ARG A 211 -6.11 -14.92 1.31
C ARG A 211 -6.85 -13.82 0.58
N SER A 212 -6.67 -13.75 -0.73
CA SER A 212 -7.43 -12.92 -1.66
C SER A 212 -8.09 -13.75 -2.74
N LYS A 213 -9.28 -13.31 -3.18
CA LYS A 213 -9.95 -13.82 -4.37
C LYS A 213 -10.20 -12.70 -5.35
N VAL A 214 -9.86 -12.93 -6.61
CA VAL A 214 -9.98 -11.96 -7.70
C VAL A 214 -10.81 -12.57 -8.81
N ALA A 215 -11.94 -11.94 -9.14
CA ALA A 215 -12.77 -12.31 -10.26
C ALA A 215 -12.35 -11.54 -11.51
N VAL A 216 -12.02 -12.28 -12.57
CA VAL A 216 -11.54 -11.72 -13.85
C VAL A 216 -12.41 -12.15 -15.02
N SER A 217 -12.52 -11.30 -16.04
CA SER A 217 -13.22 -11.62 -17.27
C SER A 217 -12.52 -10.99 -18.48
N SER A 218 -12.80 -11.51 -19.67
CA SER A 218 -12.46 -10.86 -20.94
C SER A 218 -13.71 -10.78 -21.82
N GLU A 219 -13.82 -9.72 -22.60
CA GLU A 219 -14.83 -9.59 -23.64
C GLU A 219 -14.43 -10.33 -24.92
N ASP A 220 -13.13 -10.57 -25.09
CA ASP A 220 -12.58 -11.34 -26.21
C ASP A 220 -12.59 -12.84 -25.85
N PRO A 221 -13.39 -13.67 -26.58
CA PRO A 221 -13.47 -15.10 -26.32
C PRO A 221 -12.16 -15.86 -26.57
N SER A 222 -11.22 -15.25 -27.29
CA SER A 222 -9.91 -15.86 -27.58
C SER A 222 -8.94 -15.73 -26.40
N ILE A 223 -9.24 -14.89 -25.40
CA ILE A 223 -8.40 -14.64 -24.25
C ILE A 223 -8.93 -15.42 -23.04
N ASP A 224 -8.11 -16.30 -22.50
CA ASP A 224 -8.36 -16.89 -21.19
C ASP A 224 -7.94 -15.89 -20.08
N PRO A 225 -8.89 -15.27 -19.37
CA PRO A 225 -8.58 -14.23 -18.39
C PRO A 225 -7.85 -14.78 -17.18
N VAL A 226 -8.11 -16.01 -16.76
CA VAL A 226 -7.42 -16.65 -15.64
C VAL A 226 -6.02 -17.07 -16.04
N GLY A 227 -5.87 -17.72 -17.20
CA GLY A 227 -4.58 -18.13 -17.75
C GLY A 227 -3.63 -16.95 -17.96
N SER A 228 -4.16 -15.82 -18.45
CA SER A 228 -3.40 -14.57 -18.61
C SER A 228 -2.82 -14.06 -17.28
N CYS A 229 -3.63 -14.07 -16.22
CA CYS A 229 -3.19 -13.64 -14.89
C CYS A 229 -2.21 -14.63 -14.22
N VAL A 230 -2.38 -15.93 -14.46
CA VAL A 230 -1.48 -16.97 -13.92
C VAL A 230 -0.15 -16.94 -14.65
N GLY A 231 -0.19 -16.72 -15.97
CA GLY A 231 0.98 -16.68 -16.83
C GLY A 231 1.60 -18.06 -17.12
N PRO A 232 2.57 -18.10 -18.06
CA PRO A 232 3.22 -19.36 -18.43
C PRO A 232 3.86 -20.03 -17.21
N ARG A 233 3.50 -21.29 -16.94
CA ARG A 233 4.00 -22.07 -15.80
C ARG A 233 3.77 -21.39 -14.42
N GLY A 234 2.80 -20.47 -14.31
CA GLY A 234 2.49 -19.79 -13.07
C GLY A 234 3.46 -18.68 -12.66
N VAL A 235 4.32 -18.20 -13.57
CA VAL A 235 5.38 -17.20 -13.25
C VAL A 235 4.78 -15.90 -12.73
N ARG A 236 3.73 -15.36 -13.39
CA ARG A 236 3.08 -14.11 -12.97
C ARG A 236 2.40 -14.28 -11.61
N HIS A 237 1.67 -15.38 -11.43
CA HIS A 237 1.04 -15.69 -10.16
C HIS A 237 2.05 -15.80 -9.01
N HIS A 238 3.21 -16.43 -9.27
CA HIS A 238 4.27 -16.56 -8.27
C HIS A 238 4.89 -15.19 -7.91
N ALA A 239 5.08 -14.30 -8.89
CA ALA A 239 5.54 -12.93 -8.65
C ALA A 239 4.56 -12.15 -7.76
N LEU A 240 3.26 -12.26 -8.04
CA LEU A 240 2.20 -11.68 -7.21
C LEU A 240 2.22 -12.20 -5.77
N LEU A 241 2.35 -13.53 -5.58
CA LEU A 241 2.42 -14.15 -4.25
C LEU A 241 3.65 -13.68 -3.46
N THR A 242 4.78 -13.50 -4.16
CA THR A 242 6.02 -13.01 -3.54
C THR A 242 5.84 -11.58 -3.02
N GLU A 243 5.24 -10.71 -3.84
CA GLU A 243 5.01 -9.31 -3.44
C GLU A 243 3.92 -9.19 -2.36
N LEU A 244 2.95 -10.12 -2.32
CA LEU A 244 1.91 -10.19 -1.29
C LEU A 244 2.38 -10.85 0.03
N GLY A 245 3.67 -11.15 0.16
CA GLY A 245 4.22 -11.70 1.41
C GLY A 245 3.73 -13.11 1.75
N GLY A 246 3.38 -13.92 0.73
CA GLY A 246 2.87 -15.29 0.90
C GLY A 246 1.36 -15.37 1.14
N GLU A 247 0.62 -14.28 0.98
CA GLU A 247 -0.85 -14.28 0.97
C GLU A 247 -1.36 -15.15 -0.19
N HIS A 248 -2.29 -16.07 0.07
CA HIS A 248 -2.89 -16.89 -0.99
C HIS A 248 -3.74 -16.03 -1.93
N LEU A 249 -3.53 -16.20 -3.24
CA LEU A 249 -4.25 -15.46 -4.27
C LEU A 249 -5.00 -16.44 -5.18
N ASP A 250 -6.33 -16.45 -5.10
CA ASP A 250 -7.19 -17.20 -5.99
C ASP A 250 -7.69 -16.30 -7.12
N ILE A 251 -7.37 -16.64 -8.35
CA ILE A 251 -7.87 -15.95 -9.54
C ILE A 251 -8.97 -16.83 -10.14
N VAL A 252 -10.18 -16.30 -10.22
CA VAL A 252 -11.35 -17.05 -10.66
C VAL A 252 -12.05 -16.36 -11.84
N PRO A 253 -12.66 -17.12 -12.77
CA PRO A 253 -13.41 -16.53 -13.87
C PRO A 253 -14.70 -15.90 -13.32
N TYR A 254 -14.95 -14.67 -13.72
CA TYR A 254 -16.25 -14.02 -13.51
C TYR A 254 -17.29 -14.58 -14.48
N SER A 255 -18.51 -14.78 -14.02
CA SER A 255 -19.64 -15.15 -14.86
C SER A 255 -20.88 -14.35 -14.48
N THR A 256 -21.69 -14.00 -15.47
CA THR A 256 -23.04 -13.44 -15.26
C THR A 256 -24.02 -14.50 -14.81
N ASP A 257 -23.75 -15.78 -15.08
CA ASP A 257 -24.45 -16.92 -14.50
C ASP A 257 -23.96 -17.09 -13.04
N HIS A 258 -24.85 -16.79 -12.11
CA HIS A 258 -24.55 -16.81 -10.70
C HIS A 258 -24.15 -18.20 -10.19
N SER A 259 -24.77 -19.28 -10.73
CA SER A 259 -24.42 -20.64 -10.32
C SER A 259 -22.99 -20.99 -10.72
N ARG A 260 -22.61 -20.66 -11.95
CA ARG A 260 -21.22 -20.82 -12.43
C ARG A 260 -20.23 -19.96 -11.63
N PHE A 261 -20.63 -18.71 -11.33
CA PHE A 261 -19.75 -17.82 -10.58
C PHE A 261 -19.53 -18.28 -9.15
N VAL A 262 -20.57 -18.76 -8.45
CA VAL A 262 -20.47 -19.34 -7.11
C VAL A 262 -19.57 -20.58 -7.12
N ALA A 263 -19.76 -21.47 -8.11
CA ALA A 263 -18.92 -22.67 -8.24
C ALA A 263 -17.44 -22.29 -8.44
N ALA A 264 -17.14 -21.32 -9.31
CA ALA A 264 -15.79 -20.83 -9.53
C ALA A 264 -15.19 -20.17 -8.27
N ALA A 265 -15.99 -19.36 -7.56
CA ALA A 265 -15.58 -18.66 -6.35
C ALA A 265 -15.22 -19.60 -5.19
N LEU A 266 -15.81 -20.79 -5.13
CA LEU A 266 -15.50 -21.82 -4.13
C LEU A 266 -14.27 -22.66 -4.48
N GLY A 267 -13.69 -22.48 -5.66
CA GLY A 267 -12.44 -23.16 -6.01
C GLY A 267 -11.38 -23.02 -4.91
N PRO A 268 -10.51 -24.04 -4.76
CA PRO A 268 -10.31 -25.21 -5.64
C PRO A 268 -11.23 -26.43 -5.36
N ALA A 269 -12.25 -26.30 -4.49
CA ALA A 269 -13.18 -27.40 -4.23
C ALA A 269 -14.01 -27.76 -5.47
N ARG A 270 -14.28 -29.06 -5.65
CA ARG A 270 -15.18 -29.56 -6.69
C ARG A 270 -16.62 -29.43 -6.24
N ILE A 271 -17.41 -28.74 -7.04
CA ILE A 271 -18.81 -28.46 -6.77
C ILE A 271 -19.67 -29.39 -7.65
N LEU A 272 -20.64 -30.07 -7.04
CA LEU A 272 -21.60 -30.92 -7.75
C LEU A 272 -22.76 -30.12 -8.33
N THR A 273 -23.47 -29.37 -7.47
CA THR A 273 -24.60 -28.54 -7.87
C THR A 273 -24.59 -27.20 -7.15
N VAL A 274 -25.13 -26.19 -7.81
CA VAL A 274 -25.38 -24.86 -7.23
C VAL A 274 -26.79 -24.42 -7.63
N GLU A 275 -27.62 -24.18 -6.63
CA GLU A 275 -28.97 -23.62 -6.78
C GLU A 275 -28.95 -22.21 -6.19
N VAL A 276 -29.31 -21.20 -7.03
CA VAL A 276 -29.28 -19.80 -6.63
C VAL A 276 -30.69 -19.25 -6.58
N ASP A 277 -31.04 -18.69 -5.44
CA ASP A 277 -32.25 -17.90 -5.25
C ASP A 277 -31.86 -16.42 -5.13
N LEU A 278 -32.16 -15.64 -6.15
CA LEU A 278 -31.82 -14.22 -6.23
C LEU A 278 -32.77 -13.34 -5.39
N GLU A 279 -33.96 -13.80 -5.08
CA GLU A 279 -34.93 -13.01 -4.27
C GLU A 279 -34.41 -12.85 -2.83
N ILE A 280 -33.89 -13.94 -2.27
CA ILE A 280 -33.32 -13.96 -0.92
C ILE A 280 -31.78 -13.87 -0.93
N ARG A 281 -31.17 -13.74 -2.11
CA ARG A 281 -29.72 -13.67 -2.31
C ARG A 281 -28.96 -14.83 -1.66
N ASN A 282 -29.44 -16.05 -1.86
CA ASN A 282 -28.89 -17.26 -1.29
C ASN A 282 -28.47 -18.26 -2.38
N ALA A 283 -27.37 -18.96 -2.17
CA ALA A 283 -26.88 -20.05 -3.00
C ALA A 283 -26.74 -21.31 -2.13
N GLN A 284 -27.45 -22.38 -2.52
CA GLN A 284 -27.26 -23.70 -1.93
C GLN A 284 -26.27 -24.48 -2.80
N VAL A 285 -25.21 -24.95 -2.17
CA VAL A 285 -24.11 -25.63 -2.87
C VAL A 285 -23.96 -27.03 -2.32
N THR A 286 -23.99 -28.02 -3.21
CA THR A 286 -23.75 -29.41 -2.86
C THR A 286 -22.36 -29.81 -3.31
N VAL A 287 -21.61 -30.45 -2.42
CA VAL A 287 -20.24 -30.93 -2.66
C VAL A 287 -20.11 -32.39 -2.25
N GLU A 288 -19.14 -33.09 -2.80
CA GLU A 288 -18.76 -34.41 -2.29
C GLU A 288 -18.26 -34.30 -0.83
N ARG A 289 -18.45 -35.33 -0.02
CA ARG A 289 -18.10 -35.30 1.41
C ARG A 289 -16.62 -35.02 1.66
N ASP A 290 -15.75 -35.52 0.81
CA ASP A 290 -14.30 -35.27 0.87
C ASP A 290 -13.92 -33.82 0.50
N GLN A 291 -14.78 -33.11 -0.28
CA GLN A 291 -14.59 -31.72 -0.70
C GLN A 291 -15.16 -30.70 0.29
N LEU A 292 -15.99 -31.12 1.25
CA LEU A 292 -16.68 -30.20 2.16
C LEU A 292 -15.71 -29.31 2.95
N SER A 293 -14.68 -29.91 3.52
CA SER A 293 -13.67 -29.14 4.29
C SER A 293 -12.90 -28.15 3.40
N LEU A 294 -12.64 -28.49 2.14
CA LEU A 294 -11.96 -27.63 1.18
C LEU A 294 -12.87 -26.48 0.72
N ALA A 295 -14.16 -26.77 0.48
CA ALA A 295 -15.15 -25.77 0.10
C ALA A 295 -15.36 -24.71 1.21
N ILE A 296 -15.45 -25.16 2.46
CA ILE A 296 -15.57 -24.28 3.63
C ILE A 296 -14.25 -23.55 3.88
N GLY A 297 -13.13 -24.26 3.81
CA GLY A 297 -11.80 -23.74 4.14
C GLY A 297 -11.57 -23.63 5.65
N LYS A 298 -10.32 -23.35 6.04
CA LYS A 298 -9.94 -23.12 7.44
C LYS A 298 -10.74 -21.94 8.00
N ASP A 299 -11.37 -22.13 9.15
CA ASP A 299 -12.21 -21.13 9.84
C ASP A 299 -13.32 -20.51 8.95
N GLY A 300 -13.79 -21.27 7.93
CA GLY A 300 -14.79 -20.80 6.98
C GLY A 300 -14.30 -19.75 5.98
N GLN A 301 -13.00 -19.57 5.85
CA GLN A 301 -12.41 -18.48 5.05
C GLN A 301 -12.77 -18.57 3.57
N ASN A 302 -12.69 -19.78 2.97
CA ASN A 302 -12.98 -19.93 1.56
C ASN A 302 -14.45 -19.60 1.23
N ALA A 303 -15.38 -20.14 2.01
CA ALA A 303 -16.82 -19.86 1.88
C ALA A 303 -17.14 -18.37 2.13
N ARG A 304 -16.54 -17.75 3.17
CA ARG A 304 -16.74 -16.35 3.49
C ARG A 304 -16.25 -15.41 2.41
N LEU A 305 -15.05 -15.68 1.83
CA LEU A 305 -14.53 -14.88 0.71
C LEU A 305 -15.35 -15.10 -0.57
N ALA A 306 -15.79 -16.34 -0.86
CA ALA A 306 -16.67 -16.63 -1.99
C ALA A 306 -18.01 -15.89 -1.85
N ALA A 307 -18.61 -15.89 -0.67
CA ALA A 307 -19.84 -15.17 -0.39
C ALA A 307 -19.69 -13.65 -0.60
N LYS A 308 -18.60 -13.07 -0.13
CA LYS A 308 -18.27 -11.64 -0.35
C LYS A 308 -18.03 -11.34 -1.83
N LEU A 309 -17.35 -12.23 -2.57
CA LEU A 309 -17.00 -12.06 -3.97
C LEU A 309 -18.25 -12.10 -4.87
N THR A 310 -19.17 -13.02 -4.58
CA THR A 310 -20.40 -13.22 -5.38
C THR A 310 -21.56 -12.32 -4.92
N GLY A 311 -21.45 -11.74 -3.72
CA GLY A 311 -22.52 -10.96 -3.10
C GLY A 311 -23.72 -11.81 -2.65
N LEU A 312 -23.56 -13.13 -2.57
CA LEU A 312 -24.60 -14.08 -2.17
C LEU A 312 -24.24 -14.73 -0.83
N ARG A 313 -25.25 -15.10 -0.05
CA ARG A 313 -25.06 -16.02 1.06
C ARG A 313 -24.86 -17.42 0.48
N ILE A 314 -23.88 -18.16 0.98
CA ILE A 314 -23.54 -19.50 0.47
C ILE A 314 -23.74 -20.53 1.58
N ASP A 315 -24.64 -21.46 1.38
CA ASP A 315 -24.90 -22.60 2.26
C ASP A 315 -24.33 -23.88 1.58
N ILE A 316 -23.29 -24.46 2.19
CA ILE A 316 -22.58 -25.62 1.63
C ILE A 316 -23.02 -26.88 2.35
N ARG A 317 -23.44 -27.89 1.60
CA ARG A 317 -23.92 -29.18 2.11
C ARG A 317 -23.17 -30.35 1.45
N PRO A 318 -22.90 -31.43 2.16
CA PRO A 318 -22.40 -32.65 1.54
C PRO A 318 -23.50 -33.33 0.74
N SER A 319 -23.10 -34.02 -0.33
CA SER A 319 -24.02 -34.90 -1.07
C SER A 319 -24.51 -36.03 -0.16
N GLU A 320 -25.83 -36.30 -0.22
CA GLU A 320 -26.47 -37.43 0.48
C GLU A 320 -26.34 -38.74 -0.30
N ALA A 321 -25.48 -38.83 -1.31
CA ALA A 321 -25.25 -40.07 -2.01
C ALA A 321 -24.84 -41.18 -1.04
N ASP A 322 -25.75 -42.14 -0.84
CA ASP A 322 -25.58 -43.35 -0.01
C ASP A 322 -24.30 -44.10 -0.38
N PRO A 323 -23.52 -44.53 0.62
CA PRO A 323 -22.39 -45.44 0.35
C PRO A 323 -22.85 -46.88 0.00
N LEU A 324 -24.13 -47.10 -0.28
CA LEU A 324 -24.72 -48.44 -0.44
C LEU A 324 -25.02 -48.90 -1.89
N SER A 325 -24.53 -48.19 -2.93
CA SER A 325 -24.70 -48.69 -4.31
C SER A 325 -23.44 -49.30 -4.93
N ALA A 326 -22.47 -49.70 -4.13
CA ALA A 326 -21.25 -50.38 -4.61
C ALA A 326 -21.09 -51.83 -4.08
N SER A 327 -22.19 -52.47 -3.65
CA SER A 327 -22.11 -53.85 -3.25
C SER A 327 -23.43 -54.57 -3.44
N GLU A 328 -23.86 -54.73 -4.66
CA GLU A 328 -24.78 -55.79 -5.10
C GLU A 328 -24.56 -56.01 -6.59
N ASP A 329 -23.62 -56.88 -6.90
CA ASP A 329 -23.70 -57.84 -8.01
C ASP A 329 -22.52 -58.81 -7.89
N GLY A 330 -22.85 -60.03 -7.44
CA GLY A 330 -21.87 -61.09 -7.45
C GLY A 330 -22.11 -62.23 -6.44
N ASP A 331 -23.40 -62.63 -6.29
CA ASP A 331 -23.66 -63.99 -5.87
C ASP A 331 -23.36 -64.94 -7.01
N GLY A 332 -22.59 -65.99 -6.74
CA GLY A 332 -22.56 -67.08 -7.67
C GLY A 332 -21.40 -68.07 -7.47
N GLU A 333 -21.63 -69.05 -6.62
CA GLU A 333 -21.15 -70.48 -6.72
C GLU A 333 -19.68 -70.83 -6.50
N ASN A 334 -19.42 -71.28 -5.32
CA ASN A 334 -19.21 -72.72 -4.96
C ASN A 334 -18.06 -73.47 -5.63
N SER A 335 -17.03 -73.66 -4.80
CA SER A 335 -16.26 -74.92 -4.50
C SER A 335 -15.48 -75.62 -5.61
N PRO A 336 -14.52 -76.46 -5.28
CA PRO A 336 -13.77 -76.70 -4.01
C PRO A 336 -12.24 -76.75 -4.15
N ALA A 337 -11.66 -76.84 -3.00
CA ALA A 337 -10.29 -77.10 -2.62
C ALA A 337 -9.43 -78.02 -3.55
N LEU A 338 -8.17 -77.70 -3.66
CA LEU A 338 -7.05 -78.62 -3.73
C LEU A 338 -5.85 -78.03 -2.99
N ALA A 339 -5.36 -78.85 -2.06
CA ALA A 339 -4.29 -78.56 -1.16
C ALA A 339 -2.89 -78.61 -1.82
N PRO A 340 -1.85 -78.43 -1.05
CA PRO A 340 -0.58 -77.82 -1.51
C PRO A 340 0.47 -78.87 -1.83
N ASP A 341 1.50 -78.46 -2.53
CA ASP A 341 2.79 -79.19 -2.40
C ASP A 341 3.97 -78.19 -2.60
N PRO A 342 5.09 -78.48 -1.95
CA PRO A 342 6.10 -77.55 -1.57
C PRO A 342 7.41 -77.66 -2.38
N LEU A 343 8.45 -76.96 -1.90
CA LEU A 343 9.87 -77.02 -2.28
C LEU A 343 10.24 -76.10 -3.48
N ASP A 344 11.25 -75.34 -3.48
CA ASP A 344 12.55 -75.29 -2.86
C ASP A 344 13.23 -73.95 -3.02
N GLU A 345 14.01 -73.67 -2.03
CA GLU A 345 15.42 -73.23 -1.98
C GLU A 345 15.77 -71.80 -2.38
N GLU A 346 16.12 -71.11 -1.33
CA GLU A 346 17.42 -70.44 -1.08
C GLU A 346 18.21 -69.86 -2.29
N VAL A 347 18.54 -68.64 -2.20
CA VAL A 347 19.92 -68.14 -2.20
C VAL A 347 20.01 -66.71 -1.71
N ARG A 348 20.58 -66.49 -0.53
CA ARG A 348 21.37 -65.32 -0.14
C ARG A 348 22.82 -65.53 -0.64
N PRO A 349 23.76 -64.62 -0.56
CA PRO A 349 23.78 -63.26 -0.04
C PRO A 349 24.77 -62.32 -0.78
N GLY A 350 24.87 -61.11 -0.28
CA GLY A 350 26.10 -60.52 0.11
C GLY A 350 26.68 -59.38 -0.70
N PRO A 351 27.39 -58.52 -0.03
CA PRO A 351 27.50 -57.08 -0.30
C PRO A 351 28.80 -56.71 -1.02
N ILE A 352 28.75 -55.62 -1.72
CA ILE A 352 29.88 -54.68 -1.71
C ILE A 352 29.32 -53.26 -1.84
#